data_862348bd33bf2d6044b31b51f357e06c
#
_entry.id   862348bd33bf2d6044b31b51f357e06c
#
_cell.length_a   1.000
_cell.length_b   1.000
_cell.length_c   1.000
_cell.angle_alpha   90.00
_cell.angle_beta   90.00
_cell.angle_gamma   90.00
#
_symmetry.space_group_name_H-M   'P 1'
#
loop_
_entity.id
_entity.type
_entity.pdbx_description
1 polymer ?
#
loop_
_entity_poly.entity_id
_entity_poly.type
_entity_poly.pdbx_seq_one_letter_code
_entity_poly.pdbx_strand_id
1 'polypeptide(L)'
;RDARGAGIAFAAGCGGRVSGCRVENTAEPGIVVAPGATTTVAAAGDPANPDGLGSQELDDLLAELDAMVGLPGVKAEVRALVDELQVNEWRRRAGLPVGPTGHHLVFAGAPGTGKTTVARIYGKLLKALGVLPRGQFREVSRRDLVGQYIGHTAEKTAVVVEESLGGVLFIDEAYMLSRSASAGGDFGQEAIDMLVKLMEDRRDDVAVIVAGYTAEMAEFMSANPGLASRFGKTIEFADYTPGELLGIVGRMVSAGDYELDPAAHPVLTDFFAGAAAEPNFGNARDARRLFEGMRKAQSQRLRRLGRIPDVGELRELLADDVVVAAAR
;
A
#
# COMPACT_ATOMS: atom_id res chain seq x y z
N ARG A 1 -7.50 38.28 -19.11
CA ARG A 1 -7.21 39.72 -19.40
C ARG A 1 -5.84 39.79 -20.01
N ASP A 2 -5.72 40.36 -21.19
CA ASP A 2 -4.44 40.55 -21.89
C ASP A 2 -3.56 41.51 -21.09
N ALA A 3 -2.40 41.03 -20.64
CA ALA A 3 -1.43 41.85 -19.93
C ALA A 3 -0.39 42.40 -20.91
N ARG A 4 -0.08 43.71 -20.84
CA ARG A 4 0.95 44.35 -21.68
C ARG A 4 2.38 44.18 -21.13
N GLY A 5 2.57 43.38 -20.11
CA GLY A 5 3.85 43.06 -19.46
C GLY A 5 3.90 41.63 -18.98
N ALA A 6 4.88 41.29 -18.13
CA ALA A 6 5.00 39.96 -17.51
C ALA A 6 3.74 39.63 -16.67
N GLY A 7 3.28 38.39 -16.76
CA GLY A 7 2.15 37.92 -15.96
C GLY A 7 2.43 37.89 -14.46
N ILE A 8 3.65 37.50 -14.10
CA ILE A 8 4.16 37.50 -12.72
C ILE A 8 5.58 38.03 -12.70
N ALA A 9 5.86 39.02 -11.87
CA ALA A 9 7.20 39.59 -11.72
C ALA A 9 7.65 39.61 -10.26
N PHE A 10 8.88 39.19 -10.00
CA PHE A 10 9.54 39.30 -8.70
C PHE A 10 10.62 40.37 -8.73
N ALA A 11 10.50 41.37 -7.87
CA ALA A 11 11.50 42.45 -7.75
C ALA A 11 12.74 41.96 -6.97
N ALA A 12 13.84 42.71 -7.13
CA ALA A 12 15.07 42.45 -6.37
C ALA A 12 14.79 42.48 -4.85
N GLY A 13 15.34 41.52 -4.12
CA GLY A 13 15.16 41.42 -2.65
C GLY A 13 13.88 40.69 -2.22
N CYS A 14 12.99 40.30 -3.14
CA CYS A 14 11.83 39.47 -2.84
C CYS A 14 12.18 37.99 -2.90
N GLY A 15 11.59 37.19 -2.00
CA GLY A 15 11.68 35.73 -2.01
C GLY A 15 10.29 35.10 -2.13
N GLY A 16 10.22 33.85 -2.60
CA GLY A 16 8.97 33.11 -2.69
C GLY A 16 9.05 31.94 -3.67
N ARG A 17 7.96 31.18 -3.74
CA ARG A 17 7.81 30.07 -4.66
C ARG A 17 6.59 30.28 -5.54
N VAL A 18 6.73 30.06 -6.84
CA VAL A 18 5.63 30.03 -7.80
C VAL A 18 5.50 28.59 -8.31
N SER A 19 4.33 28.01 -8.15
CA SER A 19 4.01 26.67 -8.67
C SER A 19 2.56 26.61 -9.13
N GLY A 20 2.28 25.82 -10.15
CA GLY A 20 0.90 25.57 -10.63
C GLY A 20 0.21 26.78 -11.28
N CYS A 21 0.96 27.84 -11.64
CA CYS A 21 0.40 29.00 -12.31
C CYS A 21 0.55 28.86 -13.84
N ARG A 22 -0.55 29.09 -14.58
CA ARG A 22 -0.55 29.20 -16.04
C ARG A 22 -0.64 30.68 -16.41
N VAL A 23 0.32 31.16 -17.19
CA VAL A 23 0.38 32.55 -17.65
C VAL A 23 0.32 32.54 -19.19
N GLU A 24 -0.76 33.09 -19.76
CA GLU A 24 -1.03 33.12 -21.18
C GLU A 24 -1.26 34.57 -21.65
N ASN A 25 -1.05 34.82 -22.95
CA ASN A 25 -1.31 36.10 -23.61
C ASN A 25 -0.55 37.29 -23.00
N THR A 26 0.75 37.11 -22.69
CA THR A 26 1.64 38.19 -22.23
C THR A 26 2.53 38.65 -23.41
N ALA A 27 2.79 39.97 -23.47
CA ALA A 27 3.71 40.51 -24.46
C ALA A 27 5.20 40.30 -24.12
N GLU A 28 5.49 39.92 -22.86
CA GLU A 28 6.81 39.63 -22.30
C GLU A 28 6.83 38.23 -21.72
N PRO A 29 8.00 37.69 -21.32
CA PRO A 29 8.06 36.39 -20.60
C PRO A 29 7.05 36.32 -19.51
N GLY A 30 6.28 35.20 -19.44
CA GLY A 30 5.18 35.02 -18.49
C GLY A 30 5.59 35.19 -17.03
N ILE A 31 6.84 34.85 -16.66
CA ILE A 31 7.41 35.02 -15.33
C ILE A 31 8.77 35.69 -15.46
N VAL A 32 8.95 36.81 -14.77
CA VAL A 32 10.21 37.56 -14.72
C VAL A 32 10.73 37.58 -13.28
N VAL A 33 11.97 37.17 -13.09
CA VAL A 33 12.67 37.19 -11.82
C VAL A 33 13.84 38.17 -11.91
N ALA A 34 13.80 39.26 -11.16
CA ALA A 34 14.87 40.26 -11.17
C ALA A 34 16.16 39.68 -10.53
N PRO A 35 17.35 40.13 -10.96
CA PRO A 35 18.61 39.78 -10.30
C PRO A 35 18.57 40.11 -8.82
N GLY A 36 18.96 39.13 -7.97
CA GLY A 36 18.95 39.29 -6.50
C GLY A 36 17.65 38.89 -5.81
N ALA A 37 16.62 38.40 -6.53
CA ALA A 37 15.47 37.74 -5.92
C ALA A 37 15.81 36.28 -5.58
N THR A 38 15.48 35.85 -4.36
CA THR A 38 15.63 34.45 -3.92
C THR A 38 14.35 33.66 -4.20
N THR A 39 13.90 33.69 -5.44
CA THR A 39 12.63 33.04 -5.84
C THR A 39 12.93 31.77 -6.58
N THR A 40 12.32 30.66 -6.16
CA THR A 40 12.34 29.42 -6.90
C THR A 40 11.14 29.41 -7.86
N VAL A 41 11.38 29.57 -9.13
CA VAL A 41 10.39 29.28 -10.17
C VAL A 41 10.53 27.78 -10.44
N ALA A 42 9.58 26.98 -9.96
CA ALA A 42 9.45 25.63 -10.49
C ALA A 42 9.09 25.77 -11.96
N ALA A 43 9.90 25.23 -12.86
CA ALA A 43 9.62 25.25 -14.29
C ALA A 43 8.15 24.87 -14.50
N ALA A 44 7.42 25.72 -15.23
CA ALA A 44 6.11 25.32 -15.72
C ALA A 44 6.36 24.03 -16.49
N GLY A 45 5.72 22.94 -16.10
CA GLY A 45 5.87 21.66 -16.76
C GLY A 45 5.74 21.88 -18.25
N ASP A 46 6.56 21.18 -19.03
CA ASP A 46 6.49 21.15 -20.48
C ASP A 46 5.02 21.19 -20.90
N PRO A 47 4.55 22.15 -21.74
CA PRO A 47 3.17 22.16 -22.20
C PRO A 47 2.78 20.84 -22.91
N ALA A 48 3.75 20.03 -23.31
CA ALA A 48 3.56 18.62 -23.71
C ALA A 48 3.42 17.64 -22.52
N ASN A 49 3.72 18.07 -21.29
CA ASN A 49 3.57 17.28 -20.07
C ASN A 49 3.03 18.15 -18.91
N PRO A 50 1.73 18.51 -18.91
CA PRO A 50 1.11 19.31 -17.85
C PRO A 50 1.10 18.61 -16.48
N ASP A 51 1.51 17.34 -16.42
CA ASP A 51 1.43 16.46 -15.24
C ASP A 51 2.76 16.30 -14.51
N GLY A 52 3.75 17.16 -14.72
CA GLY A 52 5.07 17.04 -14.09
C GLY A 52 5.06 16.87 -12.55
N LEU A 53 4.01 17.33 -11.88
CA LEU A 53 3.80 17.08 -10.44
C LEU A 53 3.18 15.69 -10.17
N GLY A 54 2.28 15.24 -11.05
CA GLY A 54 1.68 13.90 -10.93
C GLY A 54 2.66 12.79 -11.28
N SER A 55 3.62 13.04 -12.17
CA SER A 55 4.67 12.05 -12.49
C SER A 55 5.64 11.83 -11.33
N GLN A 56 6.03 12.88 -10.60
CA GLN A 56 6.93 12.74 -9.47
C GLN A 56 6.28 11.97 -8.30
N GLU A 57 5.01 12.27 -7.98
CA GLU A 57 4.27 11.52 -6.95
C GLU A 57 4.12 10.04 -7.33
N LEU A 58 3.88 9.76 -8.61
CA LEU A 58 3.78 8.40 -9.14
C LEU A 58 5.12 7.66 -9.03
N ASP A 59 6.21 8.31 -9.44
CA ASP A 59 7.57 7.75 -9.38
C ASP A 59 7.99 7.47 -7.93
N ASP A 60 7.69 8.37 -7.01
CA ASP A 60 7.97 8.20 -5.58
C ASP A 60 7.19 6.99 -4.99
N LEU A 61 5.92 6.81 -5.39
CA LEU A 61 5.11 5.67 -4.96
C LEU A 61 5.58 4.34 -5.56
N LEU A 62 6.01 4.34 -6.82
CA LEU A 62 6.63 3.17 -7.44
C LEU A 62 7.97 2.85 -6.78
N ALA A 63 8.75 3.85 -6.38
CA ALA A 63 9.97 3.65 -5.60
C ALA A 63 9.66 3.11 -4.18
N GLU A 64 8.57 3.55 -3.52
CA GLU A 64 8.09 2.97 -2.25
C GLU A 64 7.77 1.47 -2.41
N LEU A 65 7.10 1.10 -3.50
CA LEU A 65 6.79 -0.29 -3.83
C LEU A 65 8.07 -1.11 -4.09
N ASP A 66 9.00 -0.56 -4.89
CA ASP A 66 10.26 -1.24 -5.21
C ASP A 66 11.15 -1.42 -4.00
N ALA A 67 11.09 -0.46 -3.11
CA ALA A 67 11.81 -0.54 -1.85
C ALA A 67 11.32 -1.69 -0.95
N MET A 68 10.13 -2.25 -1.12
CA MET A 68 9.73 -3.45 -0.37
C MET A 68 10.68 -4.60 -0.65
N VAL A 69 10.97 -5.41 0.38
CA VAL A 69 11.81 -6.61 0.20
C VAL A 69 11.04 -7.65 -0.60
N GLY A 70 11.71 -8.32 -1.53
CA GLY A 70 11.12 -9.39 -2.32
C GLY A 70 9.95 -8.96 -3.20
N LEU A 71 8.95 -9.82 -3.31
CA LEU A 71 7.69 -9.61 -4.03
C LEU A 71 7.83 -9.29 -5.54
N PRO A 72 8.74 -9.93 -6.30
CA PRO A 72 9.00 -9.54 -7.68
C PRO A 72 7.75 -9.67 -8.57
N GLY A 73 6.96 -10.72 -8.38
CA GLY A 73 5.70 -10.92 -9.12
C GLY A 73 4.66 -9.84 -8.81
N VAL A 74 4.47 -9.51 -7.53
CA VAL A 74 3.54 -8.45 -7.09
C VAL A 74 3.94 -7.09 -7.68
N LYS A 75 5.23 -6.75 -7.62
CA LYS A 75 5.75 -5.50 -8.19
C LYS A 75 5.52 -5.40 -9.69
N ALA A 76 5.79 -6.48 -10.42
CA ALA A 76 5.55 -6.53 -11.87
C ALA A 76 4.06 -6.37 -12.20
N GLU A 77 3.17 -7.03 -11.45
CA GLU A 77 1.73 -6.96 -11.65
C GLU A 77 1.16 -5.57 -11.34
N VAL A 78 1.60 -4.93 -10.24
CA VAL A 78 1.17 -3.57 -9.90
C VAL A 78 1.67 -2.56 -10.93
N ARG A 79 2.92 -2.70 -11.44
CA ARG A 79 3.45 -1.85 -12.51
C ARG A 79 2.64 -1.98 -13.79
N ALA A 80 2.32 -3.21 -14.21
CA ALA A 80 1.50 -3.46 -15.40
C ALA A 80 0.11 -2.81 -15.28
N LEU A 81 -0.50 -2.83 -14.09
CA LEU A 81 -1.78 -2.14 -13.83
C LEU A 81 -1.62 -0.61 -13.92
N VAL A 82 -0.54 -0.07 -13.37
CA VAL A 82 -0.24 1.38 -13.44
C VAL A 82 -0.06 1.82 -14.89
N ASP A 83 0.72 1.07 -15.69
CA ASP A 83 0.94 1.34 -17.10
C ASP A 83 -0.37 1.33 -17.91
N GLU A 84 -1.24 0.35 -17.66
CA GLU A 84 -2.55 0.26 -18.29
C GLU A 84 -3.43 1.45 -17.94
N LEU A 85 -3.50 1.82 -16.66
CA LEU A 85 -4.28 2.96 -16.19
C LEU A 85 -3.78 4.28 -16.77
N GLN A 86 -2.47 4.46 -16.86
CA GLN A 86 -1.85 5.65 -17.43
C GLN A 86 -2.17 5.77 -18.93
N VAL A 87 -2.07 4.68 -19.67
CA VAL A 87 -2.45 4.65 -21.10
C VAL A 87 -3.95 4.96 -21.28
N ASN A 88 -4.80 4.39 -20.42
CA ASN A 88 -6.23 4.66 -20.44
C ASN A 88 -6.55 6.13 -20.17
N GLU A 89 -5.82 6.79 -19.26
CA GLU A 89 -5.97 8.21 -19.00
C GLU A 89 -5.53 9.05 -20.22
N TRP A 90 -4.42 8.72 -20.87
CA TRP A 90 -4.00 9.39 -22.11
C TRP A 90 -5.03 9.22 -23.23
N ARG A 91 -5.62 8.02 -23.39
CA ARG A 91 -6.70 7.80 -24.36
C ARG A 91 -7.92 8.65 -24.06
N ARG A 92 -8.33 8.75 -22.79
CA ARG A 92 -9.46 9.57 -22.36
C ARG A 92 -9.22 11.05 -22.68
N ARG A 93 -8.03 11.58 -22.40
CA ARG A 93 -7.63 12.96 -22.73
C ARG A 93 -7.60 13.21 -24.24
N ALA A 94 -7.24 12.21 -25.01
CA ALA A 94 -7.25 12.28 -26.49
C ALA A 94 -8.65 12.12 -27.10
N GLY A 95 -9.71 11.94 -26.29
CA GLY A 95 -11.08 11.69 -26.77
C GLY A 95 -11.29 10.32 -27.38
N LEU A 96 -10.37 9.37 -27.11
CA LEU A 96 -10.46 8.00 -27.59
C LEU A 96 -11.28 7.12 -26.63
N PRO A 97 -12.02 6.13 -27.16
CA PRO A 97 -12.78 5.22 -26.30
C PRO A 97 -11.83 4.41 -25.40
N VAL A 98 -12.19 4.33 -24.12
CA VAL A 98 -11.53 3.47 -23.13
C VAL A 98 -12.51 2.38 -22.73
N GLY A 99 -12.06 1.14 -22.73
CA GLY A 99 -12.87 0.02 -22.25
C GLY A 99 -13.15 0.12 -20.74
N PRO A 100 -14.10 -0.64 -20.20
CA PRO A 100 -14.36 -0.70 -18.77
C PRO A 100 -13.09 -1.23 -18.06
N THR A 101 -12.50 -0.42 -17.20
CA THR A 101 -11.33 -0.77 -16.41
C THR A 101 -11.79 -1.13 -15.00
N GLY A 102 -11.71 -2.40 -14.64
CA GLY A 102 -12.00 -2.82 -13.28
C GLY A 102 -10.80 -2.55 -12.37
N HIS A 103 -11.02 -1.80 -11.29
CA HIS A 103 -9.98 -1.51 -10.30
C HIS A 103 -10.01 -2.49 -9.11
N HIS A 104 -10.88 -3.50 -9.18
CA HIS A 104 -11.06 -4.49 -8.13
C HIS A 104 -10.04 -5.61 -8.27
N LEU A 105 -9.38 -5.98 -7.17
CA LEU A 105 -8.30 -6.96 -7.14
C LEU A 105 -8.52 -8.02 -6.07
N VAL A 106 -8.02 -9.22 -6.34
CA VAL A 106 -7.88 -10.30 -5.36
C VAL A 106 -6.42 -10.38 -4.94
N PHE A 107 -6.14 -10.31 -3.65
CA PHE A 107 -4.81 -10.52 -3.09
C PHE A 107 -4.77 -11.87 -2.35
N ALA A 108 -4.09 -12.83 -2.96
CA ALA A 108 -4.00 -14.19 -2.44
C ALA A 108 -2.60 -14.49 -1.91
N GLY A 109 -2.49 -15.07 -0.72
CA GLY A 109 -1.20 -15.45 -0.12
C GLY A 109 -1.25 -15.58 1.39
N ALA A 110 -0.18 -16.13 1.97
CA ALA A 110 -0.04 -16.36 3.40
C ALA A 110 -0.03 -15.05 4.21
N PRO A 111 -0.25 -15.11 5.55
CA PRO A 111 -0.21 -13.93 6.39
C PRO A 111 1.21 -13.33 6.44
N GLY A 112 1.28 -12.01 6.60
CA GLY A 112 2.56 -11.30 6.71
C GLY A 112 3.35 -11.16 5.40
N THR A 113 2.78 -11.50 4.23
CA THR A 113 3.42 -11.35 2.91
C THR A 113 3.31 -9.93 2.33
N GLY A 114 2.70 -8.99 3.03
CA GLY A 114 2.66 -7.57 2.62
C GLY A 114 1.40 -7.13 1.89
N LYS A 115 0.34 -7.94 1.81
CA LYS A 115 -0.92 -7.64 1.11
C LYS A 115 -1.49 -6.27 1.47
N THR A 116 -1.70 -5.98 2.75
CA THR A 116 -2.25 -4.69 3.23
C THR A 116 -1.33 -3.51 2.86
N THR A 117 -0.02 -3.69 2.92
CA THR A 117 0.96 -2.63 2.57
C THR A 117 0.86 -2.29 1.09
N VAL A 118 0.86 -3.31 0.21
CA VAL A 118 0.72 -3.11 -1.24
C VAL A 118 -0.64 -2.50 -1.59
N ALA A 119 -1.72 -2.93 -0.93
CA ALA A 119 -3.05 -2.35 -1.14
C ALA A 119 -3.10 -0.85 -0.80
N ARG A 120 -2.40 -0.41 0.25
CA ARG A 120 -2.28 1.03 0.61
C ARG A 120 -1.50 1.81 -0.45
N ILE A 121 -0.39 1.26 -0.95
CA ILE A 121 0.39 1.87 -2.03
C ILE A 121 -0.47 1.95 -3.30
N TYR A 122 -1.18 0.88 -3.65
CA TYR A 122 -2.07 0.85 -4.81
C TYR A 122 -3.17 1.93 -4.75
N GLY A 123 -3.78 2.14 -3.58
CA GLY A 123 -4.74 3.22 -3.39
C GLY A 123 -4.16 4.62 -3.63
N LYS A 124 -2.91 4.86 -3.19
CA LYS A 124 -2.19 6.11 -3.46
C LYS A 124 -1.87 6.24 -4.96
N LEU A 125 -1.48 5.13 -5.63
CA LEU A 125 -1.22 5.10 -7.08
C LEU A 125 -2.47 5.44 -7.88
N LEU A 126 -3.64 4.89 -7.53
CA LEU A 126 -4.91 5.22 -8.18
C LEU A 126 -5.27 6.71 -8.03
N LYS A 127 -4.94 7.31 -6.88
CA LYS A 127 -5.11 8.76 -6.68
C LYS A 127 -4.13 9.56 -7.53
N ALA A 128 -2.84 9.22 -7.53
CA ALA A 128 -1.81 9.91 -8.32
C ALA A 128 -2.10 9.87 -9.82
N LEU A 129 -2.70 8.79 -10.30
CA LEU A 129 -3.18 8.62 -11.68
C LEU A 129 -4.50 9.34 -11.98
N GLY A 130 -5.15 9.96 -10.99
CA GLY A 130 -6.44 10.61 -11.15
C GLY A 130 -7.64 9.66 -11.32
N VAL A 131 -7.44 8.36 -11.08
CA VAL A 131 -8.51 7.34 -11.19
C VAL A 131 -9.49 7.47 -10.01
N LEU A 132 -8.96 7.66 -8.81
CA LEU A 132 -9.75 7.88 -7.60
C LEU A 132 -9.41 9.22 -6.96
N PRO A 133 -10.42 10.04 -6.57
CA PRO A 133 -10.17 11.43 -6.16
C PRO A 133 -9.51 11.58 -4.79
N ARG A 134 -9.67 10.61 -3.88
CA ARG A 134 -9.20 10.73 -2.49
C ARG A 134 -8.06 9.77 -2.14
N GLY A 135 -8.07 8.54 -2.69
CA GLY A 135 -7.06 7.53 -2.39
C GLY A 135 -7.04 7.05 -0.93
N GLN A 136 -8.13 7.32 -0.16
CA GLN A 136 -8.22 6.82 1.21
C GLN A 136 -8.27 5.30 1.20
N PHE A 137 -7.79 4.70 2.29
CA PHE A 137 -7.74 3.27 2.48
C PHE A 137 -8.55 2.87 3.70
N ARG A 138 -9.58 2.05 3.47
CA ARG A 138 -10.40 1.50 4.54
C ARG A 138 -10.22 -0.01 4.62
N GLU A 139 -9.71 -0.48 5.73
CA GLU A 139 -9.53 -1.89 6.04
C GLU A 139 -10.69 -2.39 6.88
N VAL A 140 -11.30 -3.48 6.44
CA VAL A 140 -12.46 -4.10 7.08
C VAL A 140 -12.33 -5.62 7.07
N SER A 141 -13.09 -6.27 7.93
CA SER A 141 -13.24 -7.71 8.04
C SER A 141 -14.72 -8.12 8.01
N ARG A 142 -15.02 -9.42 8.04
CA ARG A 142 -16.40 -9.92 8.11
C ARG A 142 -17.26 -9.18 9.16
N ARG A 143 -16.73 -8.93 10.36
CA ARG A 143 -17.47 -8.30 11.45
C ARG A 143 -17.90 -6.86 11.16
N ASP A 144 -17.19 -6.19 10.25
CA ASP A 144 -17.48 -4.81 9.87
C ASP A 144 -18.57 -4.72 8.79
N LEU A 145 -18.79 -5.80 8.04
CA LEU A 145 -19.76 -5.93 6.96
C LEU A 145 -21.06 -6.61 7.42
N VAL A 146 -20.93 -7.67 8.23
CA VAL A 146 -22.07 -8.49 8.63
C VAL A 146 -22.78 -7.92 9.85
N GLY A 147 -24.09 -7.81 9.78
CA GLY A 147 -24.97 -7.41 10.88
C GLY A 147 -25.20 -8.54 11.87
N GLN A 148 -25.77 -8.19 13.06
CA GLN A 148 -26.12 -9.16 14.09
C GLN A 148 -27.57 -9.64 13.96
N TYR A 149 -28.42 -8.93 13.21
CA TYR A 149 -29.83 -9.21 13.03
C TYR A 149 -30.20 -9.27 11.56
N ILE A 150 -31.29 -9.95 11.24
CA ILE A 150 -31.86 -10.06 9.89
C ILE A 150 -32.11 -8.65 9.32
N GLY A 151 -31.65 -8.40 8.09
CA GLY A 151 -31.83 -7.12 7.38
C GLY A 151 -30.80 -6.03 7.69
N HIS A 152 -29.94 -6.21 8.71
CA HIS A 152 -28.93 -5.21 9.05
C HIS A 152 -27.64 -5.35 8.24
N THR A 153 -27.41 -6.49 7.62
CA THR A 153 -26.16 -6.78 6.88
C THR A 153 -26.05 -5.94 5.61
N ALA A 154 -27.12 -5.88 4.83
CA ALA A 154 -27.15 -5.10 3.59
C ALA A 154 -26.90 -3.61 3.86
N GLU A 155 -27.57 -3.03 4.87
CA GLU A 155 -27.39 -1.64 5.27
C GLU A 155 -25.95 -1.37 5.75
N LYS A 156 -25.43 -2.23 6.62
CA LYS A 156 -24.09 -2.11 7.17
C LYS A 156 -23.02 -2.19 6.08
N THR A 157 -23.16 -3.14 5.15
CA THR A 157 -22.27 -3.28 3.98
C THR A 157 -22.35 -2.03 3.09
N ALA A 158 -23.55 -1.50 2.83
CA ALA A 158 -23.72 -0.31 2.04
C ALA A 158 -23.03 0.91 2.67
N VAL A 159 -23.17 1.12 3.98
CA VAL A 159 -22.50 2.20 4.71
C VAL A 159 -20.98 2.09 4.57
N VAL A 160 -20.41 0.89 4.73
CA VAL A 160 -18.97 0.65 4.60
C VAL A 160 -18.46 1.00 3.19
N VAL A 161 -19.19 0.61 2.14
CA VAL A 161 -18.83 0.94 0.75
C VAL A 161 -18.94 2.44 0.51
N GLU A 162 -20.04 3.09 0.91
CA GLU A 162 -20.24 4.54 0.76
C GLU A 162 -19.14 5.36 1.45
N GLU A 163 -18.71 4.96 2.65
CA GLU A 163 -17.60 5.61 3.35
C GLU A 163 -16.23 5.37 2.68
N SER A 164 -16.13 4.37 1.80
CA SER A 164 -14.92 4.03 1.04
C SER A 164 -14.88 4.70 -0.34
N LEU A 165 -15.94 5.38 -0.78
CA LEU A 165 -16.00 6.03 -2.09
C LEU A 165 -14.87 7.04 -2.27
N GLY A 166 -14.28 7.05 -3.44
CA GLY A 166 -13.12 7.86 -3.80
C GLY A 166 -11.78 7.25 -3.37
N GLY A 167 -11.78 6.02 -2.82
CA GLY A 167 -10.59 5.33 -2.34
C GLY A 167 -10.67 3.81 -2.49
N VAL A 168 -9.98 3.12 -1.60
CA VAL A 168 -9.86 1.66 -1.58
C VAL A 168 -10.59 1.08 -0.37
N LEU A 169 -11.49 0.13 -0.62
CA LEU A 169 -12.03 -0.77 0.38
C LEU A 169 -11.22 -2.07 0.35
N PHE A 170 -10.51 -2.34 1.43
CA PHE A 170 -9.74 -3.56 1.61
C PHE A 170 -10.46 -4.49 2.59
N ILE A 171 -10.86 -5.68 2.10
CA ILE A 171 -11.55 -6.69 2.90
C ILE A 171 -10.57 -7.80 3.22
N ASP A 172 -10.10 -7.84 4.47
CA ASP A 172 -9.17 -8.89 4.90
C ASP A 172 -9.94 -10.16 5.28
N GLU A 173 -9.31 -11.31 4.99
CA GLU A 173 -9.90 -12.64 5.17
C GLU A 173 -11.31 -12.75 4.56
N ALA A 174 -11.49 -12.23 3.34
CA ALA A 174 -12.80 -12.10 2.69
C ALA A 174 -13.55 -13.44 2.56
N TYR A 175 -12.85 -14.57 2.44
CA TYR A 175 -13.42 -15.92 2.44
C TYR A 175 -14.26 -16.22 3.70
N MET A 176 -14.01 -15.50 4.80
CA MET A 176 -14.82 -15.62 6.01
C MET A 176 -16.29 -15.21 5.77
N LEU A 177 -16.58 -14.42 4.74
CA LEU A 177 -17.96 -14.07 4.37
C LEU A 177 -18.77 -15.30 3.94
N SER A 178 -18.14 -16.28 3.26
CA SER A 178 -18.82 -17.52 2.85
C SER A 178 -18.86 -18.60 3.95
N ARG A 179 -18.16 -18.41 5.07
CA ARG A 179 -18.22 -19.39 6.17
C ARG A 179 -19.53 -19.21 6.95
N SER A 180 -20.43 -20.17 6.80
CA SER A 180 -21.71 -20.20 7.54
C SER A 180 -21.46 -20.29 9.04
N ALA A 181 -21.94 -19.31 9.80
CA ALA A 181 -22.14 -19.48 11.22
C ALA A 181 -23.39 -20.34 11.42
N SER A 182 -23.26 -21.43 12.15
CA SER A 182 -24.30 -22.44 12.43
C SER A 182 -25.72 -21.87 12.57
N ALA A 183 -26.68 -22.49 11.86
CA ALA A 183 -28.12 -22.59 12.13
C ALA A 183 -29.00 -21.34 12.18
N GLY A 184 -28.68 -20.22 11.50
CA GLY A 184 -29.56 -19.04 11.64
C GLY A 184 -29.49 -17.97 10.57
N GLY A 185 -29.30 -18.33 9.29
CA GLY A 185 -29.30 -17.36 8.19
C GLY A 185 -27.87 -17.07 7.69
N ASP A 186 -27.73 -17.01 6.36
CA ASP A 186 -26.44 -16.75 5.71
C ASP A 186 -26.21 -15.25 5.56
N PHE A 187 -26.04 -14.55 6.68
CA PHE A 187 -25.76 -13.11 6.68
C PHE A 187 -24.50 -12.74 5.88
N GLY A 188 -23.56 -13.66 5.73
CA GLY A 188 -22.37 -13.46 4.90
C GLY A 188 -22.72 -13.40 3.42
N GLN A 189 -23.66 -14.23 2.96
CA GLN A 189 -24.14 -14.17 1.58
C GLN A 189 -24.86 -12.85 1.28
N GLU A 190 -25.66 -12.34 2.21
CA GLU A 190 -26.30 -11.03 2.07
C GLU A 190 -25.27 -9.90 1.89
N ALA A 191 -24.12 -9.98 2.62
CA ALA A 191 -23.02 -9.03 2.44
C ALA A 191 -22.37 -9.17 1.05
N ILE A 192 -22.15 -10.39 0.58
CA ILE A 192 -21.58 -10.67 -0.75
C ILE A 192 -22.52 -10.12 -1.85
N ASP A 193 -23.82 -10.39 -1.77
CA ASP A 193 -24.80 -9.94 -2.76
C ASP A 193 -24.83 -8.40 -2.82
N MET A 194 -24.78 -7.74 -1.65
CA MET A 194 -24.70 -6.28 -1.58
C MET A 194 -23.40 -5.74 -2.15
N LEU A 195 -22.25 -6.38 -1.87
CA LEU A 195 -20.95 -6.01 -2.45
C LEU A 195 -20.99 -6.11 -3.98
N VAL A 196 -21.48 -7.24 -4.54
CA VAL A 196 -21.60 -7.45 -5.99
C VAL A 196 -22.38 -6.32 -6.64
N LYS A 197 -23.53 -5.94 -6.04
CA LYS A 197 -24.35 -4.84 -6.53
C LYS A 197 -23.61 -3.51 -6.50
N LEU A 198 -23.02 -3.15 -5.36
CA LEU A 198 -22.35 -1.86 -5.18
C LEU A 198 -21.07 -1.74 -5.99
N MET A 199 -20.34 -2.83 -6.21
CA MET A 199 -19.16 -2.87 -7.10
C MET A 199 -19.55 -2.59 -8.56
N GLU A 200 -20.76 -2.95 -9.00
CA GLU A 200 -21.26 -2.56 -10.32
C GLU A 200 -21.75 -1.11 -10.34
N ASP A 201 -22.59 -0.73 -9.36
CA ASP A 201 -23.19 0.60 -9.30
C ASP A 201 -22.16 1.72 -9.08
N ARG A 202 -21.03 1.41 -8.41
CA ARG A 202 -19.97 2.34 -7.99
C ARG A 202 -18.60 1.97 -8.55
N ARG A 203 -18.54 1.24 -9.67
CA ARG A 203 -17.29 0.69 -10.23
C ARG A 203 -16.20 1.72 -10.51
N ASP A 204 -16.60 2.97 -10.83
CA ASP A 204 -15.67 4.05 -11.13
C ASP A 204 -15.33 4.90 -9.87
N ASP A 205 -16.03 4.67 -8.76
CA ASP A 205 -15.94 5.48 -7.55
C ASP A 205 -15.11 4.82 -6.43
N VAL A 206 -14.93 3.49 -6.46
CA VAL A 206 -14.22 2.74 -5.41
C VAL A 206 -13.46 1.56 -6.00
N ALA A 207 -12.25 1.32 -5.49
CA ALA A 207 -11.53 0.08 -5.73
C ALA A 207 -11.76 -0.88 -4.55
N VAL A 208 -12.25 -2.08 -4.83
CA VAL A 208 -12.41 -3.13 -3.82
C VAL A 208 -11.26 -4.12 -3.95
N ILE A 209 -10.55 -4.36 -2.86
CA ILE A 209 -9.51 -5.38 -2.77
C ILE A 209 -9.93 -6.39 -1.73
N VAL A 210 -10.07 -7.65 -2.14
CA VAL A 210 -10.32 -8.76 -1.22
C VAL A 210 -9.04 -9.54 -1.00
N ALA A 211 -8.74 -9.89 0.25
CA ALA A 211 -7.50 -10.57 0.60
C ALA A 211 -7.75 -11.81 1.47
N GLY A 212 -6.86 -12.78 1.35
CA GLY A 212 -6.90 -14.01 2.16
C GLY A 212 -5.86 -15.02 1.72
N TYR A 213 -5.93 -16.22 2.30
CA TYR A 213 -5.09 -17.34 1.92
C TYR A 213 -5.43 -17.83 0.49
N THR A 214 -4.42 -18.30 -0.24
CA THR A 214 -4.56 -18.64 -1.66
C THR A 214 -5.65 -19.68 -1.91
N ALA A 215 -5.66 -20.78 -1.17
CA ALA A 215 -6.64 -21.87 -1.35
C ALA A 215 -8.05 -21.39 -0.99
N GLU A 216 -8.22 -20.70 0.14
CA GLU A 216 -9.51 -20.21 0.61
C GLU A 216 -10.07 -19.11 -0.31
N MET A 217 -9.21 -18.25 -0.88
CA MET A 217 -9.64 -17.25 -1.85
C MET A 217 -10.07 -17.89 -3.19
N ALA A 218 -9.38 -18.94 -3.65
CA ALA A 218 -9.79 -19.68 -4.84
C ALA A 218 -11.17 -20.34 -4.66
N GLU A 219 -11.40 -20.96 -3.50
CA GLU A 219 -12.70 -21.55 -3.14
C GLU A 219 -13.79 -20.46 -3.04
N PHE A 220 -13.49 -19.36 -2.36
CA PHE A 220 -14.39 -18.20 -2.19
C PHE A 220 -14.85 -17.63 -3.54
N MET A 221 -13.92 -17.46 -4.48
CA MET A 221 -14.24 -16.95 -5.82
C MET A 221 -15.04 -17.97 -6.63
N SER A 222 -14.72 -19.27 -6.55
CA SER A 222 -15.46 -20.32 -7.27
C SER A 222 -16.89 -20.47 -6.77
N ALA A 223 -17.12 -20.30 -5.47
CA ALA A 223 -18.44 -20.36 -4.86
C ALA A 223 -19.32 -19.13 -5.16
N ASN A 224 -18.71 -18.01 -5.58
CA ASN A 224 -19.40 -16.74 -5.81
C ASN A 224 -19.13 -16.18 -7.21
N PRO A 225 -19.69 -16.76 -8.29
CA PRO A 225 -19.39 -16.35 -9.68
C PRO A 225 -19.75 -14.89 -9.96
N GLY A 226 -20.81 -14.36 -9.32
CA GLY A 226 -21.17 -12.95 -9.40
C GLY A 226 -20.09 -12.02 -8.87
N LEU A 227 -19.46 -12.41 -7.76
CA LEU A 227 -18.34 -11.68 -7.20
C LEU A 227 -17.08 -11.85 -8.07
N ALA A 228 -16.76 -13.08 -8.48
CA ALA A 228 -15.61 -13.38 -9.31
C ALA A 228 -15.58 -12.59 -10.62
N SER A 229 -16.76 -12.36 -11.25
CA SER A 229 -16.86 -11.59 -12.49
C SER A 229 -16.56 -10.09 -12.34
N ARG A 230 -16.48 -9.57 -11.11
CA ARG A 230 -16.15 -8.16 -10.80
C ARG A 230 -14.66 -7.93 -10.56
N PHE A 231 -13.93 -9.00 -10.24
CA PHE A 231 -12.48 -8.89 -10.02
C PHE A 231 -11.73 -9.16 -11.33
N GLY A 232 -11.00 -8.13 -11.78
CA GLY A 232 -10.25 -8.21 -13.04
C GLY A 232 -8.99 -9.06 -12.93
N LYS A 233 -8.40 -9.18 -11.73
CA LYS A 233 -7.10 -9.81 -11.53
C LYS A 233 -6.90 -10.35 -10.12
N THR A 234 -6.22 -11.49 -10.04
CA THR A 234 -5.66 -12.04 -8.80
C THR A 234 -4.15 -11.79 -8.79
N ILE A 235 -3.66 -11.17 -7.72
CA ILE A 235 -2.23 -10.98 -7.45
C ILE A 235 -1.83 -11.95 -6.34
N GLU A 236 -0.86 -12.81 -6.65
CA GLU A 236 -0.36 -13.81 -5.71
C GLU A 236 0.85 -13.28 -4.94
N PHE A 237 0.78 -13.38 -3.62
CA PHE A 237 1.82 -13.03 -2.68
C PHE A 237 2.51 -14.31 -2.21
N ALA A 238 3.64 -14.63 -2.81
CA ALA A 238 4.46 -15.76 -2.39
C ALA A 238 5.04 -15.54 -1.00
N ASP A 239 5.37 -16.63 -0.32
CA ASP A 239 6.12 -16.58 0.93
C ASP A 239 7.51 -16.00 0.70
N TYR A 240 8.03 -15.29 1.70
CA TYR A 240 9.39 -14.78 1.66
C TYR A 240 10.41 -15.90 1.84
N THR A 241 11.48 -15.83 1.09
CA THR A 241 12.66 -16.66 1.31
C THR A 241 13.37 -16.29 2.61
N PRO A 242 14.15 -17.19 3.23
CA PRO A 242 14.94 -16.86 4.42
C PRO A 242 15.83 -15.63 4.25
N GLY A 243 16.42 -15.43 3.05
CA GLY A 243 17.22 -14.25 2.74
C GLY A 243 16.42 -12.95 2.68
N GLU A 244 15.19 -13.00 2.17
CA GLU A 244 14.28 -11.85 2.18
C GLU A 244 13.80 -11.50 3.59
N LEU A 245 13.54 -12.51 4.43
CA LEU A 245 13.18 -12.30 5.84
C LEU A 245 14.32 -11.68 6.63
N LEU A 246 15.57 -12.10 6.36
CA LEU A 246 16.75 -11.46 6.91
C LEU A 246 16.84 -9.99 6.49
N GLY A 247 16.56 -9.68 5.23
CA GLY A 247 16.47 -8.31 4.72
C GLY A 247 15.37 -7.49 5.42
N ILE A 248 14.21 -8.10 5.71
CA ILE A 248 13.10 -7.47 6.46
C ILE A 248 13.54 -7.14 7.89
N VAL A 249 14.19 -8.09 8.60
CA VAL A 249 14.75 -7.85 9.95
C VAL A 249 15.80 -6.74 9.89
N GLY A 250 16.72 -6.76 8.91
CA GLY A 250 17.75 -5.73 8.73
C GLY A 250 17.15 -4.33 8.60
N ARG A 251 16.02 -4.18 7.88
CA ARG A 251 15.30 -2.91 7.83
C ARG A 251 14.70 -2.48 9.16
N MET A 252 14.14 -3.42 9.92
CA MET A 252 13.59 -3.12 11.25
C MET A 252 14.71 -2.70 12.22
N VAL A 253 15.87 -3.37 12.14
CA VAL A 253 17.09 -3.03 12.88
C VAL A 253 17.52 -1.60 12.57
N SER A 254 17.71 -1.27 11.28
CA SER A 254 18.12 0.06 10.84
C SER A 254 17.09 1.14 11.19
N ALA A 255 15.80 0.87 11.01
CA ALA A 255 14.72 1.82 11.33
C ALA A 255 14.62 2.11 12.84
N GLY A 256 15.05 1.16 13.67
CA GLY A 256 15.10 1.31 15.12
C GLY A 256 16.42 1.89 15.65
N ASP A 257 17.32 2.28 14.77
CA ASP A 257 18.69 2.72 15.11
C ASP A 257 19.47 1.65 15.91
N TYR A 258 19.24 0.37 15.58
CA TYR A 258 19.99 -0.76 16.09
C TYR A 258 21.08 -1.19 15.10
N GLU A 259 22.05 -1.93 15.59
CA GLU A 259 23.13 -2.57 14.84
C GLU A 259 23.10 -4.08 15.13
N LEU A 260 23.15 -4.90 14.08
CA LEU A 260 23.13 -6.35 14.21
C LEU A 260 24.56 -6.87 14.22
N ASP A 261 24.93 -7.58 15.28
CA ASP A 261 26.20 -8.32 15.33
C ASP A 261 26.32 -9.25 14.11
N PRO A 262 27.44 -9.22 13.37
CA PRO A 262 27.67 -10.15 12.26
C PRO A 262 27.45 -11.62 12.62
N ALA A 263 27.74 -12.04 13.84
CA ALA A 263 27.50 -13.41 14.31
C ALA A 263 26.01 -13.76 14.44
N ALA A 264 25.10 -12.76 14.47
CA ALA A 264 23.66 -12.99 14.48
C ALA A 264 23.09 -13.41 13.12
N HIS A 265 23.76 -13.09 12.01
CA HIS A 265 23.28 -13.40 10.65
C HIS A 265 23.06 -14.90 10.40
N PRO A 266 24.04 -15.80 10.67
CA PRO A 266 23.80 -17.24 10.49
C PRO A 266 22.67 -17.76 11.38
N VAL A 267 22.57 -17.29 12.62
CA VAL A 267 21.51 -17.70 13.55
C VAL A 267 20.12 -17.31 13.04
N LEU A 268 19.99 -16.09 12.50
CA LEU A 268 18.75 -15.63 11.85
C LEU A 268 18.41 -16.44 10.60
N THR A 269 19.41 -16.74 9.79
CA THR A 269 19.23 -17.52 8.56
C THR A 269 18.74 -18.93 8.88
N ASP A 270 19.35 -19.60 9.84
CA ASP A 270 18.94 -20.94 10.29
C ASP A 270 17.53 -20.92 10.90
N PHE A 271 17.23 -19.91 11.72
CA PHE A 271 15.88 -19.73 12.27
C PHE A 271 14.83 -19.62 11.16
N PHE A 272 15.02 -18.75 10.17
CA PHE A 272 14.06 -18.57 9.09
C PHE A 272 13.98 -19.78 8.15
N ALA A 273 15.08 -20.49 7.93
CA ALA A 273 15.07 -21.74 7.16
C ALA A 273 14.21 -22.82 7.86
N GLY A 274 14.30 -22.92 9.19
CA GLY A 274 13.44 -23.80 9.97
C GLY A 274 11.99 -23.35 10.01
N ALA A 275 11.76 -22.07 10.30
CA ALA A 275 10.42 -21.51 10.41
C ALA A 275 9.62 -21.56 9.11
N ALA A 276 10.26 -21.37 7.96
CA ALA A 276 9.63 -21.45 6.64
C ALA A 276 9.06 -22.85 6.30
N ALA A 277 9.51 -23.90 7.00
CA ALA A 277 8.98 -25.25 6.84
C ALA A 277 7.73 -25.51 7.72
N GLU A 278 7.41 -24.61 8.64
CA GLU A 278 6.27 -24.77 9.55
C GLU A 278 4.94 -24.40 8.87
N PRO A 279 3.86 -25.17 9.08
CA PRO A 279 2.59 -25.00 8.37
C PRO A 279 1.87 -23.66 8.64
N ASN A 280 2.23 -22.96 9.72
CA ASN A 280 1.60 -21.68 10.11
C ASN A 280 2.60 -20.52 10.10
N PHE A 281 3.62 -20.62 9.28
CA PHE A 281 4.62 -19.57 9.19
C PHE A 281 4.01 -18.22 8.77
N GLY A 282 4.25 -17.18 9.57
CA GLY A 282 3.65 -15.85 9.43
C GLY A 282 4.53 -14.85 8.68
N ASN A 283 5.56 -15.30 7.96
CA ASN A 283 6.40 -14.43 7.11
C ASN A 283 6.95 -13.19 7.86
N ALA A 284 6.73 -11.99 7.34
CA ALA A 284 7.17 -10.75 7.98
C ALA A 284 6.52 -10.49 9.36
N ARG A 285 5.39 -11.14 9.68
CA ARG A 285 4.80 -11.07 11.04
C ARG A 285 5.69 -11.79 12.04
N ASP A 286 6.23 -12.96 11.66
CA ASP A 286 7.16 -13.70 12.52
C ASP A 286 8.53 -13.04 12.58
N ALA A 287 9.00 -12.46 11.47
CA ALA A 287 10.21 -11.64 11.47
C ALA A 287 10.09 -10.45 12.45
N ARG A 288 8.93 -9.79 12.48
CA ARG A 288 8.65 -8.71 13.45
C ARG A 288 8.62 -9.22 14.88
N ARG A 289 7.94 -10.34 15.13
CA ARG A 289 7.87 -10.97 16.45
C ARG A 289 9.26 -11.35 16.96
N LEU A 290 10.10 -11.91 16.09
CA LEU A 290 11.48 -12.21 16.40
C LEU A 290 12.27 -10.96 16.76
N PHE A 291 12.20 -9.91 15.96
CA PHE A 291 12.86 -8.63 16.23
C PHE A 291 12.43 -8.00 17.57
N GLU A 292 11.14 -8.03 17.88
CA GLU A 292 10.63 -7.60 19.19
C GLU A 292 11.19 -8.47 20.34
N GLY A 293 11.31 -9.78 20.11
CA GLY A 293 11.95 -10.71 21.02
C GLY A 293 13.43 -10.41 21.26
N MET A 294 14.18 -10.10 20.20
CA MET A 294 15.60 -9.71 20.27
C MET A 294 15.80 -8.45 21.11
N ARG A 295 14.99 -7.40 20.89
CA ARG A 295 15.01 -6.17 21.69
C ARG A 295 14.72 -6.44 23.17
N LYS A 296 13.80 -7.34 23.45
CA LYS A 296 13.49 -7.75 24.83
C LYS A 296 14.66 -8.52 25.47
N ALA A 297 15.32 -9.40 24.72
CA ALA A 297 16.50 -10.13 25.17
C ALA A 297 17.67 -9.18 25.44
N GLN A 298 17.96 -8.24 24.52
CA GLN A 298 18.94 -7.17 24.73
C GLN A 298 18.67 -6.39 26.02
N SER A 299 17.42 -5.94 26.22
CA SER A 299 17.06 -5.20 27.42
C SER A 299 17.33 -5.98 28.70
N GLN A 300 17.10 -7.31 28.70
CA GLN A 300 17.40 -8.19 29.83
C GLN A 300 18.91 -8.35 30.04
N ARG A 301 19.68 -8.47 28.95
CA ARG A 301 21.14 -8.55 28.97
C ARG A 301 21.77 -7.28 29.55
N LEU A 302 21.38 -6.11 29.02
CA LEU A 302 21.89 -4.81 29.45
C LEU A 302 21.58 -4.51 30.90
N ARG A 303 20.39 -4.87 31.38
CA ARG A 303 20.02 -4.70 32.81
C ARG A 303 20.91 -5.49 33.76
N ARG A 304 21.46 -6.63 33.32
CA ARG A 304 22.39 -7.45 34.14
C ARG A 304 23.79 -6.83 34.30
N LEU A 305 24.13 -5.80 33.51
CA LEU A 305 25.44 -5.11 33.63
C LEU A 305 25.62 -4.38 34.96
N GLY A 306 24.54 -4.04 35.64
CA GLY A 306 24.59 -3.31 36.93
C GLY A 306 25.10 -1.86 36.80
N ARG A 307 25.25 -1.37 35.56
CA ARG A 307 25.64 0.01 35.24
C ARG A 307 24.79 0.54 34.07
N ILE A 308 24.87 1.84 33.80
CA ILE A 308 24.28 2.42 32.61
C ILE A 308 25.10 1.97 31.39
N PRO A 309 24.45 1.35 30.37
CA PRO A 309 25.12 0.97 29.13
C PRO A 309 25.56 2.22 28.35
N ASP A 310 26.59 2.08 27.54
CA ASP A 310 26.97 3.11 26.58
C ASP A 310 26.08 3.07 25.31
N VAL A 311 26.27 4.04 24.41
CA VAL A 311 25.45 4.16 23.19
C VAL A 311 25.65 2.97 22.25
N GLY A 312 26.89 2.43 22.15
CA GLY A 312 27.18 1.25 21.32
C GLY A 312 26.43 0.03 21.85
N GLU A 313 26.54 -0.24 23.16
CA GLU A 313 25.82 -1.35 23.81
C GLU A 313 24.30 -1.23 23.67
N LEU A 314 23.74 0.00 23.69
CA LEU A 314 22.31 0.25 23.50
C LEU A 314 21.84 -0.02 22.07
N ARG A 315 22.71 0.13 21.10
CA ARG A 315 22.40 -0.13 19.68
C ARG A 315 22.59 -1.58 19.29
N GLU A 316 23.51 -2.31 19.91
CA GLU A 316 23.96 -3.62 19.49
C GLU A 316 22.99 -4.74 19.88
N LEU A 317 22.54 -5.51 18.86
CA LEU A 317 21.81 -6.77 19.00
C LEU A 317 22.75 -7.94 18.73
N LEU A 318 23.02 -8.74 19.75
CA LEU A 318 23.96 -9.85 19.70
C LEU A 318 23.30 -11.15 19.18
N ALA A 319 24.13 -12.10 18.76
CA ALA A 319 23.69 -13.45 18.40
C ALA A 319 22.90 -14.13 19.55
N ASP A 320 23.33 -13.94 20.80
CA ASP A 320 22.64 -14.47 21.97
C ASP A 320 21.23 -13.88 22.13
N ASP A 321 21.04 -12.62 21.78
CA ASP A 321 19.71 -11.97 21.82
C ASP A 321 18.76 -12.65 20.81
N VAL A 322 19.28 -13.07 19.63
CA VAL A 322 18.51 -13.84 18.63
C VAL A 322 18.16 -15.23 19.17
N VAL A 323 19.15 -15.95 19.74
CA VAL A 323 18.91 -17.31 20.30
C VAL A 323 17.84 -17.28 21.38
N VAL A 324 17.90 -16.31 22.29
CA VAL A 324 16.88 -16.15 23.35
C VAL A 324 15.50 -15.79 22.78
N ALA A 325 15.45 -14.99 21.72
CA ALA A 325 14.20 -14.63 21.04
C ALA A 325 13.57 -15.82 20.29
N ALA A 326 14.40 -16.60 19.60
CA ALA A 326 14.01 -17.79 18.83
C ALA A 326 13.49 -18.97 19.69
N ALA A 327 13.92 -19.05 20.95
CA ALA A 327 13.50 -20.11 21.88
C ALA A 327 12.10 -19.87 22.50
N ARG A 328 11.41 -18.81 22.14
CA ARG A 328 10.09 -18.41 22.68
C ARG A 328 8.98 -18.59 21.66
#